data_8e5c836fbd1bb29acd1f85ce923b2bf1
#
_entry.id   8e5c836fbd1bb29acd1f85ce923b2bf1
#
_cell.length_a   1.000
_cell.length_b   1.000
_cell.length_c   1.000
_cell.angle_alpha   90.00
_cell.angle_beta   90.00
_cell.angle_gamma   90.00
#
_symmetry.space_group_name_H-M   'P 1'
#
loop_
_entity.id
_entity.type
_entity.pdbx_description
1 polymer ?
#
loop_
_entity_poly.entity_id
_entity_poly.type
_entity_poly.pdbx_seq_one_letter_code
_entity_poly.pdbx_strand_id
1 'polypeptide(L)'
;MEENRTRGLAIAILGLGLIGLGIFFLLGQVFHFDIWGFLWPFFIIVPGLLFFVGMFALGKNGAALAVPGSIVTMVGMILFYQNVTGHWASWAYAWLLIFPTAVGLGIAIAGLWSDEPKTVRSGAKMAGIGLLIFMLCAIFFEVLLNISGFRSGLFGQILFPLLTVGAGIVVLFMALAARRRAGED
;
A
#
# COMPACT_ATOMS: atom_id res chain seq x y z
N MET A 1 4.50 47.38 -14.26
CA MET A 1 5.89 46.96 -13.94
C MET A 1 5.97 45.71 -13.05
N GLU A 2 5.05 45.49 -12.13
CA GLU A 2 5.01 44.29 -11.25
C GLU A 2 4.69 42.97 -12.01
N GLU A 3 3.76 43.03 -12.97
CA GLU A 3 3.35 41.85 -13.75
C GLU A 3 4.50 41.27 -14.60
N ASN A 4 5.37 42.11 -15.15
CA ASN A 4 6.55 41.67 -15.88
C ASN A 4 7.62 41.05 -14.97
N ARG A 5 7.68 41.49 -13.72
CA ARG A 5 8.62 40.97 -12.71
C ARG A 5 8.21 39.59 -12.20
N THR A 6 6.91 39.40 -11.95
CA THR A 6 6.35 38.10 -11.52
C THR A 6 6.43 37.06 -12.65
N ARG A 7 6.19 37.48 -13.89
CA ARG A 7 6.33 36.63 -15.08
C ARG A 7 7.79 36.20 -15.30
N GLY A 8 8.74 37.14 -15.14
CA GLY A 8 10.19 36.84 -15.21
C GLY A 8 10.65 35.85 -14.13
N LEU A 9 10.16 36.02 -12.89
CA LEU A 9 10.45 35.12 -11.79
C LEU A 9 9.87 33.71 -12.02
N ALA A 10 8.65 33.60 -12.51
CA ALA A 10 8.02 32.33 -12.81
C ALA A 10 8.79 31.56 -13.92
N ILE A 11 9.24 32.27 -14.98
CA ILE A 11 10.04 31.68 -16.04
C ILE A 11 11.42 31.25 -15.52
N ALA A 12 12.05 32.03 -14.66
CA ALA A 12 13.33 31.69 -14.05
C ALA A 12 13.23 30.45 -13.14
N ILE A 13 12.18 30.34 -12.33
CA ILE A 13 11.90 29.16 -11.48
C ILE A 13 11.65 27.92 -12.34
N LEU A 14 10.87 28.04 -13.41
CA LEU A 14 10.62 26.97 -14.37
C LEU A 14 11.92 26.52 -15.07
N GLY A 15 12.75 27.49 -15.50
CA GLY A 15 14.05 27.20 -16.12
C GLY A 15 15.02 26.50 -15.16
N LEU A 16 15.08 26.97 -13.91
CA LEU A 16 15.91 26.35 -12.87
C LEU A 16 15.42 24.94 -12.54
N GLY A 17 14.11 24.73 -12.47
CA GLY A 17 13.50 23.42 -12.28
C GLY A 17 13.81 22.45 -13.41
N LEU A 18 13.74 22.90 -14.66
CA LEU A 18 14.10 22.08 -15.83
C LEU A 18 15.59 21.74 -15.86
N ILE A 19 16.47 22.68 -15.52
CA ILE A 19 17.91 22.44 -15.42
C ILE A 19 18.19 21.43 -14.31
N GLY A 20 17.59 21.59 -13.12
CA GLY A 20 17.73 20.63 -12.02
C GLY A 20 17.26 19.24 -12.40
N LEU A 21 16.13 19.13 -13.08
CA LEU A 21 15.59 17.87 -13.59
C LEU A 21 16.55 17.25 -14.63
N GLY A 22 17.08 18.05 -15.55
CA GLY A 22 18.06 17.58 -16.54
C GLY A 22 19.35 17.06 -15.93
N ILE A 23 19.91 17.77 -14.95
CA ILE A 23 21.08 17.33 -14.20
C ILE A 23 20.80 16.03 -13.45
N PHE A 24 19.63 15.92 -12.82
CA PHE A 24 19.21 14.70 -12.12
C PHE A 24 19.16 13.49 -13.06
N PHE A 25 18.61 13.64 -14.27
CA PHE A 25 18.59 12.57 -15.27
C PHE A 25 19.99 12.24 -15.80
N LEU A 26 20.84 13.25 -16.03
CA LEU A 26 22.22 13.04 -16.46
C LEU A 26 23.02 12.26 -15.42
N LEU A 27 22.90 12.62 -14.14
CA LEU A 27 23.54 11.89 -13.05
C LEU A 27 23.05 10.44 -12.99
N GLY A 28 21.75 10.21 -13.18
CA GLY A 28 21.19 8.85 -13.24
C GLY A 28 21.80 8.01 -14.37
N GLN A 29 22.01 8.61 -15.55
CA GLN A 29 22.65 7.94 -16.68
C GLN A 29 24.14 7.63 -16.43
N VAL A 30 24.87 8.59 -15.85
CA VAL A 30 26.31 8.41 -15.54
C VAL A 30 26.54 7.32 -14.48
N PHE A 31 25.67 7.26 -13.48
CA PHE A 31 25.77 6.25 -12.43
C PHE A 31 25.06 4.94 -12.77
N HIS A 32 24.52 4.77 -13.98
CA HIS A 32 23.74 3.58 -14.41
C HIS A 32 22.56 3.27 -13.44
N PHE A 33 22.04 4.28 -12.76
CA PHE A 33 20.90 4.14 -11.89
C PHE A 33 19.64 4.22 -12.75
N ASP A 34 18.88 3.14 -12.84
CA ASP A 34 17.58 3.14 -13.51
C ASP A 34 16.55 3.92 -12.68
N ILE A 35 16.68 5.25 -12.73
CA ILE A 35 15.81 6.19 -12.01
C ILE A 35 14.35 6.00 -12.44
N TRP A 36 14.11 5.77 -13.72
CA TRP A 36 12.78 5.51 -14.24
C TRP A 36 12.20 4.20 -13.69
N GLY A 37 12.99 3.14 -13.72
CA GLY A 37 12.62 1.86 -13.12
C GLY A 37 12.26 2.00 -11.65
N PHE A 38 12.94 2.85 -10.90
CA PHE A 38 12.66 3.06 -9.48
C PHE A 38 11.47 3.98 -9.22
N LEU A 39 11.29 5.04 -10.02
CA LEU A 39 10.35 6.14 -9.73
C LEU A 39 8.94 5.91 -10.29
N TRP A 40 8.75 5.06 -11.29
CA TRP A 40 7.44 4.93 -11.93
C TRP A 40 6.28 4.53 -10.98
N PRO A 41 6.46 3.71 -9.89
CA PRO A 41 5.35 3.43 -8.99
C PRO A 41 4.84 4.66 -8.23
N PHE A 42 5.69 5.69 -8.07
CA PHE A 42 5.29 6.94 -7.43
C PHE A 42 4.26 7.71 -8.25
N PHE A 43 4.19 7.53 -9.57
CA PHE A 43 3.11 8.09 -10.39
C PHE A 43 1.73 7.53 -10.02
N ILE A 44 1.68 6.42 -9.27
CA ILE A 44 0.46 5.84 -8.75
C ILE A 44 0.29 6.18 -7.27
N ILE A 45 1.36 6.12 -6.48
CA ILE A 45 1.33 6.45 -5.04
C ILE A 45 0.91 7.91 -4.83
N VAL A 46 1.51 8.85 -5.56
CA VAL A 46 1.24 10.29 -5.39
C VAL A 46 -0.24 10.63 -5.65
N PRO A 47 -0.88 10.23 -6.76
CA PRO A 47 -2.32 10.41 -6.92
C PRO A 47 -3.14 9.75 -5.80
N GLY A 48 -2.75 8.57 -5.33
CA GLY A 48 -3.37 7.92 -4.17
C GLY A 48 -3.35 8.80 -2.91
N LEU A 49 -2.20 9.40 -2.62
CA LEU A 49 -2.03 10.31 -1.49
C LEU A 49 -2.80 11.63 -1.70
N LEU A 50 -2.94 12.10 -2.93
CA LEU A 50 -3.72 13.31 -3.23
C LEU A 50 -5.20 13.16 -2.88
N PHE A 51 -5.78 11.95 -2.92
CA PHE A 51 -7.12 11.71 -2.41
C PHE A 51 -7.23 12.02 -0.91
N PHE A 52 -6.21 11.68 -0.12
CA PHE A 52 -6.19 12.02 1.31
C PHE A 52 -6.02 13.53 1.52
N VAL A 53 -5.21 14.20 0.72
CA VAL A 53 -5.12 15.66 0.74
C VAL A 53 -6.48 16.29 0.43
N GLY A 54 -7.19 15.78 -0.59
CA GLY A 54 -8.56 16.17 -0.90
C GLY A 54 -9.54 15.91 0.25
N MET A 55 -9.41 14.76 0.92
CA MET A 55 -10.20 14.43 2.11
C MET A 55 -10.01 15.50 3.21
N PHE A 56 -8.76 15.87 3.51
CA PHE A 56 -8.46 16.91 4.50
C PHE A 56 -9.01 18.29 4.07
N ALA A 57 -8.86 18.65 2.80
CA ALA A 57 -9.31 19.94 2.28
C ALA A 57 -10.84 20.09 2.30
N LEU A 58 -11.60 19.01 2.06
CA LEU A 58 -13.07 19.03 2.06
C LEU A 58 -13.68 18.77 3.45
N GLY A 59 -12.87 18.53 4.47
CA GLY A 59 -13.34 18.24 5.83
C GLY A 59 -14.19 16.97 5.87
N LYS A 60 -15.26 16.96 6.68
CA LYS A 60 -16.12 15.77 6.85
C LYS A 60 -16.78 15.30 5.56
N ASN A 61 -17.05 16.20 4.62
CA ASN A 61 -17.62 15.85 3.31
C ASN A 61 -16.63 15.09 2.41
N GLY A 62 -15.33 15.20 2.70
CA GLY A 62 -14.28 14.50 1.99
C GLY A 62 -14.03 13.06 2.43
N ALA A 63 -14.67 12.58 3.49
CA ALA A 63 -14.43 11.26 4.07
C ALA A 63 -14.45 10.10 3.04
N ALA A 64 -15.36 10.19 2.05
CA ALA A 64 -15.49 9.19 0.99
C ALA A 64 -14.22 9.03 0.13
N LEU A 65 -13.35 10.06 0.07
CA LEU A 65 -12.09 10.02 -0.68
C LEU A 65 -11.05 9.09 -0.04
N ALA A 66 -11.24 8.71 1.23
CA ALA A 66 -10.35 7.76 1.90
C ALA A 66 -10.34 6.38 1.22
N VAL A 67 -11.47 5.94 0.66
CA VAL A 67 -11.57 4.63 0.00
C VAL A 67 -10.74 4.59 -1.29
N PRO A 68 -10.98 5.45 -2.30
CA PRO A 68 -10.14 5.47 -3.50
C PRO A 68 -8.69 5.81 -3.16
N GLY A 69 -8.42 6.68 -2.20
CA GLY A 69 -7.08 6.99 -1.72
C GLY A 69 -6.33 5.75 -1.21
N SER A 70 -6.98 4.95 -0.37
CA SER A 70 -6.41 3.70 0.15
C SER A 70 -6.16 2.68 -0.95
N ILE A 71 -7.09 2.52 -1.90
CA ILE A 71 -6.96 1.57 -3.01
C ILE A 71 -5.77 1.95 -3.89
N VAL A 72 -5.74 3.20 -4.38
CA VAL A 72 -4.69 3.65 -5.31
C VAL A 72 -3.32 3.65 -4.64
N THR A 73 -3.23 4.09 -3.38
CA THR A 73 -1.98 4.04 -2.62
C THR A 73 -1.50 2.60 -2.43
N MET A 74 -2.40 1.67 -2.09
CA MET A 74 -2.06 0.26 -1.91
C MET A 74 -1.55 -0.37 -3.22
N VAL A 75 -2.20 -0.10 -4.36
CA VAL A 75 -1.72 -0.53 -5.67
C VAL A 75 -0.31 -0.02 -5.92
N GLY A 76 -0.07 1.26 -5.70
CA GLY A 76 1.25 1.85 -5.88
C GLY A 76 2.31 1.23 -4.96
N MET A 77 1.97 0.95 -3.71
CA MET A 77 2.88 0.29 -2.74
C MET A 77 3.21 -1.16 -3.16
N ILE A 78 2.23 -1.92 -3.63
CA ILE A 78 2.45 -3.28 -4.15
C ILE A 78 3.39 -3.23 -5.34
N LEU A 79 3.12 -2.34 -6.30
CA LEU A 79 3.96 -2.19 -7.49
C LEU A 79 5.38 -1.71 -7.13
N PHE A 80 5.51 -0.81 -6.14
CA PHE A 80 6.82 -0.39 -5.64
C PHE A 80 7.59 -1.57 -5.02
N TYR A 81 6.94 -2.37 -4.17
CA TYR A 81 7.54 -3.58 -3.59
C TYR A 81 8.01 -4.55 -4.69
N GLN A 82 7.14 -4.85 -5.65
CA GLN A 82 7.45 -5.78 -6.75
C GLN A 82 8.59 -5.25 -7.63
N ASN A 83 8.61 -3.94 -7.86
CA ASN A 83 9.63 -3.30 -8.65
C ASN A 83 11.02 -3.34 -7.96
N VAL A 84 11.08 -3.08 -6.66
CA VAL A 84 12.34 -3.08 -5.89
C VAL A 84 12.87 -4.50 -5.66
N THR A 85 11.98 -5.46 -5.42
CA THR A 85 12.36 -6.84 -5.10
C THR A 85 12.44 -7.75 -6.33
N GLY A 86 11.89 -7.32 -7.47
CA GLY A 86 11.73 -8.18 -8.64
C GLY A 86 10.67 -9.29 -8.45
N HIS A 87 9.95 -9.29 -7.33
CA HIS A 87 9.03 -10.34 -6.92
C HIS A 87 7.64 -10.20 -7.56
N TRP A 88 7.59 -10.20 -8.88
CA TRP A 88 6.34 -10.05 -9.65
C TRP A 88 5.37 -11.23 -9.50
N ALA A 89 5.89 -12.43 -9.17
CA ALA A 89 5.09 -13.61 -8.88
C ALA A 89 4.10 -13.39 -7.72
N SER A 90 4.43 -12.49 -6.77
CA SER A 90 3.55 -12.13 -5.65
C SER A 90 2.20 -11.54 -6.09
N TRP A 91 2.07 -11.11 -7.35
CA TRP A 91 0.79 -10.65 -7.91
C TRP A 91 -0.32 -11.68 -7.80
N ALA A 92 0.04 -12.97 -7.80
CA ALA A 92 -0.92 -14.06 -7.63
C ALA A 92 -1.80 -13.93 -6.37
N TYR A 93 -1.28 -13.30 -5.31
CA TYR A 93 -1.99 -13.10 -4.05
C TYR A 93 -2.03 -11.62 -3.58
N ALA A 94 -1.15 -10.75 -4.11
CA ALA A 94 -1.04 -9.35 -3.67
C ALA A 94 -2.31 -8.52 -3.92
N TRP A 95 -3.13 -8.88 -4.91
CA TRP A 95 -4.40 -8.22 -5.19
C TRP A 95 -5.39 -8.29 -4.03
N LEU A 96 -5.23 -9.26 -3.09
CA LEU A 96 -6.02 -9.35 -1.87
C LEU A 96 -5.74 -8.19 -0.89
N LEU A 97 -4.59 -7.54 -1.01
CA LEU A 97 -4.30 -6.29 -0.30
C LEU A 97 -5.09 -5.11 -0.88
N ILE A 98 -5.45 -5.16 -2.16
CA ILE A 98 -6.26 -4.13 -2.80
C ILE A 98 -7.72 -4.32 -2.41
N PHE A 99 -8.24 -5.52 -2.55
CA PHE A 99 -9.59 -5.88 -2.17
C PHE A 99 -9.60 -7.25 -1.46
N PRO A 100 -10.08 -7.33 -0.21
CA PRO A 100 -10.84 -6.32 0.55
C PRO A 100 -10.00 -5.43 1.50
N THR A 101 -8.66 -5.62 1.60
CA THR A 101 -7.86 -4.99 2.65
C THR A 101 -7.83 -3.45 2.53
N ALA A 102 -7.41 -2.90 1.38
CA ALA A 102 -7.33 -1.44 1.21
C ALA A 102 -8.72 -0.78 1.24
N VAL A 103 -9.75 -1.43 0.71
CA VAL A 103 -11.13 -0.94 0.82
C VAL A 103 -11.54 -0.85 2.29
N GLY A 104 -11.29 -1.89 3.08
CA GLY A 104 -11.57 -1.90 4.51
C GLY A 104 -10.80 -0.82 5.27
N LEU A 105 -9.51 -0.61 4.94
CA LEU A 105 -8.72 0.48 5.50
C LEU A 105 -9.31 1.85 5.15
N GLY A 106 -9.70 2.07 3.89
CA GLY A 106 -10.33 3.31 3.45
C GLY A 106 -11.63 3.60 4.20
N ILE A 107 -12.48 2.57 4.40
CA ILE A 107 -13.72 2.68 5.19
C ILE A 107 -13.39 3.01 6.65
N ALA A 108 -12.38 2.38 7.24
CA ALA A 108 -11.97 2.66 8.62
C ALA A 108 -11.45 4.09 8.77
N ILE A 109 -10.61 4.56 7.83
CA ILE A 109 -10.12 5.94 7.81
C ILE A 109 -11.26 6.93 7.65
N ALA A 110 -12.21 6.67 6.73
CA ALA A 110 -13.40 7.50 6.54
C ALA A 110 -14.23 7.59 7.83
N GLY A 111 -14.42 6.47 8.52
CA GLY A 111 -15.13 6.42 9.79
C GLY A 111 -14.42 7.19 10.91
N LEU A 112 -13.09 7.11 10.99
CA LEU A 112 -12.29 7.91 11.92
C LEU A 112 -12.43 9.41 11.64
N TRP A 113 -12.43 9.79 10.36
CA TRP A 113 -12.57 11.19 9.94
C TRP A 113 -13.96 11.76 10.21
N SER A 114 -14.99 10.92 10.13
CA SER A 114 -16.39 11.31 10.33
C SER A 114 -16.89 11.13 11.78
N ASP A 115 -16.02 10.68 12.71
CA ASP A 115 -16.37 10.34 14.10
C ASP A 115 -17.47 9.26 14.18
N GLU A 116 -17.41 8.24 13.29
CA GLU A 116 -18.37 7.14 13.23
C GLU A 116 -17.75 5.79 13.69
N PRO A 117 -17.83 5.42 14.96
CA PRO A 117 -17.18 4.20 15.49
C PRO A 117 -17.69 2.91 14.84
N LYS A 118 -18.96 2.88 14.39
CA LYS A 118 -19.53 1.70 13.70
C LYS A 118 -18.85 1.48 12.35
N THR A 119 -18.65 2.55 11.59
CA THR A 119 -17.95 2.54 10.29
C THR A 119 -16.49 2.14 10.45
N VAL A 120 -15.80 2.68 11.47
CA VAL A 120 -14.42 2.27 11.82
C VAL A 120 -14.33 0.77 12.07
N ARG A 121 -15.22 0.24 12.92
CA ARG A 121 -15.22 -1.19 13.28
C ARG A 121 -15.52 -2.07 12.07
N SER A 122 -16.45 -1.66 11.22
CA SER A 122 -16.78 -2.38 9.98
C SER A 122 -15.59 -2.41 9.01
N GLY A 123 -14.96 -1.26 8.77
CA GLY A 123 -13.78 -1.15 7.92
C GLY A 123 -12.59 -1.95 8.46
N ALA A 124 -12.32 -1.86 9.75
CA ALA A 124 -11.24 -2.62 10.39
C ALA A 124 -11.47 -4.13 10.32
N LYS A 125 -12.72 -4.61 10.50
CA LYS A 125 -13.05 -6.03 10.32
C LYS A 125 -12.81 -6.48 8.88
N MET A 126 -13.24 -5.70 7.90
CA MET A 126 -13.06 -6.00 6.48
C MET A 126 -11.58 -6.04 6.11
N ALA A 127 -10.78 -5.06 6.56
CA ALA A 127 -9.34 -5.03 6.36
C ALA A 127 -8.64 -6.23 7.02
N GLY A 128 -9.03 -6.57 8.25
CA GLY A 128 -8.48 -7.73 8.98
C GLY A 128 -8.78 -9.07 8.29
N ILE A 129 -10.01 -9.25 7.80
CA ILE A 129 -10.38 -10.45 7.01
C ILE A 129 -9.56 -10.51 5.73
N GLY A 130 -9.42 -9.39 5.01
CA GLY A 130 -8.62 -9.30 3.79
C GLY A 130 -7.16 -9.64 4.03
N LEU A 131 -6.57 -9.10 5.08
CA LEU A 131 -5.20 -9.38 5.46
C LEU A 131 -5.00 -10.86 5.84
N LEU A 132 -5.96 -11.46 6.52
CA LEU A 132 -5.93 -12.88 6.89
C LEU A 132 -5.98 -13.76 5.63
N ILE A 133 -6.89 -13.48 4.70
CA ILE A 133 -6.98 -14.21 3.43
C ILE A 133 -5.69 -14.01 2.62
N PHE A 134 -5.16 -12.79 2.58
CA PHE A 134 -3.87 -12.51 1.93
C PHE A 134 -2.75 -13.38 2.50
N MET A 135 -2.62 -13.45 3.84
CA MET A 135 -1.60 -14.30 4.47
C MET A 135 -1.76 -15.78 4.13
N LEU A 136 -3.00 -16.29 4.18
CA LEU A 136 -3.28 -17.69 3.81
C LEU A 136 -2.93 -17.98 2.35
N CYS A 137 -3.30 -17.09 1.43
CA CYS A 137 -2.95 -17.22 0.03
C CYS A 137 -1.44 -17.08 -0.21
N ALA A 138 -0.78 -16.12 0.44
CA ALA A 138 0.67 -15.96 0.35
C ALA A 138 1.38 -17.24 0.80
N ILE A 139 0.98 -17.80 1.94
CA ILE A 139 1.50 -19.08 2.42
C ILE A 139 1.25 -20.20 1.39
N PHE A 140 0.05 -20.31 0.87
CA PHE A 140 -0.30 -21.32 -0.11
C PHE A 140 0.58 -21.22 -1.38
N PHE A 141 0.67 -20.02 -1.97
CA PHE A 141 1.41 -19.81 -3.20
C PHE A 141 2.93 -19.95 -3.01
N GLU A 142 3.47 -19.48 -1.90
CA GLU A 142 4.90 -19.52 -1.64
C GLU A 142 5.37 -20.89 -1.14
N VAL A 143 4.56 -21.57 -0.28
CA VAL A 143 4.96 -22.88 0.29
C VAL A 143 4.65 -24.02 -0.63
N LEU A 144 3.35 -24.14 -1.02
CA LEU A 144 2.88 -25.31 -1.77
C LEU A 144 3.32 -25.23 -3.23
N LEU A 145 3.21 -24.04 -3.84
CA LEU A 145 3.52 -23.85 -5.24
C LEU A 145 4.95 -23.34 -5.50
N ASN A 146 5.61 -22.78 -4.46
CA ASN A 146 6.97 -22.23 -4.54
C ASN A 146 7.17 -21.32 -5.76
N ILE A 147 6.18 -20.43 -6.02
CA ILE A 147 6.15 -19.59 -7.23
C ILE A 147 7.33 -18.62 -7.34
N SER A 148 7.92 -18.23 -6.22
CA SER A 148 9.06 -17.29 -6.17
C SER A 148 10.41 -18.00 -6.15
N GLY A 149 10.46 -19.32 -6.11
CA GLY A 149 11.71 -20.07 -5.94
C GLY A 149 12.43 -19.77 -4.58
N PHE A 150 11.73 -19.18 -3.63
CA PHE A 150 12.25 -18.62 -2.37
C PHE A 150 12.77 -19.70 -1.40
N ARG A 151 12.53 -20.97 -1.70
CA ARG A 151 12.92 -22.10 -0.85
C ARG A 151 14.43 -22.24 -0.65
N SER A 152 15.23 -21.59 -1.47
CA SER A 152 16.70 -21.69 -1.44
C SER A 152 17.40 -20.58 -0.66
N GLY A 153 16.69 -19.54 -0.14
CA GLY A 153 17.28 -18.40 0.57
C GLY A 153 17.03 -18.45 2.08
N LEU A 154 17.94 -17.82 2.85
CA LEU A 154 17.83 -17.67 4.32
C LEU A 154 16.47 -17.08 4.74
N PHE A 155 15.92 -16.19 3.94
CA PHE A 155 14.61 -15.55 4.14
C PHE A 155 13.46 -16.57 4.06
N GLY A 156 13.49 -17.48 3.09
CA GLY A 156 12.48 -18.54 2.96
C GLY A 156 12.57 -19.60 4.06
N GLN A 157 13.78 -19.84 4.56
CA GLN A 157 14.02 -20.83 5.63
C GLN A 157 13.55 -20.33 7.01
N ILE A 158 13.54 -19.05 7.27
CA ILE A 158 13.22 -18.47 8.59
C ILE A 158 11.88 -17.73 8.58
N LEU A 159 11.67 -16.80 7.66
CA LEU A 159 10.46 -15.98 7.64
C LEU A 159 9.21 -16.78 7.37
N PHE A 160 9.35 -17.82 6.57
CA PHE A 160 8.26 -18.67 6.16
C PHE A 160 7.70 -19.55 7.30
N PRO A 161 8.53 -20.33 8.04
CA PRO A 161 8.06 -21.03 9.24
C PRO A 161 7.50 -20.06 10.30
N LEU A 162 8.09 -18.87 10.44
CA LEU A 162 7.61 -17.87 11.40
C LEU A 162 6.20 -17.35 11.06
N LEU A 163 5.94 -17.08 9.78
CA LEU A 163 4.61 -16.67 9.30
C LEU A 163 3.58 -17.79 9.46
N THR A 164 3.98 -19.03 9.20
CA THR A 164 3.11 -20.21 9.36
C THR A 164 2.74 -20.42 10.85
N VAL A 165 3.72 -20.31 11.74
CA VAL A 165 3.50 -20.37 13.20
C VAL A 165 2.61 -19.19 13.64
N GLY A 166 2.86 -17.98 13.17
CA GLY A 166 2.04 -16.81 13.47
C GLY A 166 0.58 -16.98 13.03
N ALA A 167 0.37 -17.46 11.81
CA ALA A 167 -0.97 -17.77 11.30
C ALA A 167 -1.66 -18.87 12.13
N GLY A 168 -0.93 -19.91 12.52
CA GLY A 168 -1.43 -20.96 13.42
C GLY A 168 -1.85 -20.43 14.77
N ILE A 169 -1.08 -19.53 15.37
CA ILE A 169 -1.42 -18.89 16.66
C ILE A 169 -2.68 -18.04 16.52
N VAL A 170 -2.83 -17.28 15.45
CA VAL A 170 -4.04 -16.45 15.20
C VAL A 170 -5.28 -17.32 15.06
N VAL A 171 -5.20 -18.41 14.30
CA VAL A 171 -6.30 -19.36 14.10
C VAL A 171 -6.67 -20.04 15.44
N LEU A 172 -5.66 -20.44 16.22
CA LEU A 172 -5.88 -21.04 17.54
C LEU A 172 -6.58 -20.05 18.51
N PHE A 173 -6.14 -18.79 18.50
CA PHE A 173 -6.75 -17.75 19.33
C PHE A 173 -8.21 -17.48 18.93
N MET A 174 -8.50 -17.45 17.62
CA MET A 174 -9.87 -17.32 17.10
C MET A 174 -10.74 -18.51 17.51
N ALA A 175 -10.23 -19.73 17.41
CA ALA A 175 -10.94 -20.95 17.80
C ALA A 175 -11.24 -20.99 19.30
N LEU A 176 -10.28 -20.59 20.14
CA LEU A 176 -10.46 -20.51 21.60
C LEU A 176 -11.44 -19.40 22.00
N ALA A 177 -11.40 -18.25 21.33
CA ALA A 177 -12.35 -17.16 21.56
C ALA A 177 -13.78 -17.53 21.16
N ALA A 178 -13.94 -18.29 20.06
CA ALA A 178 -15.24 -18.81 19.63
C ALA A 178 -15.83 -19.82 20.62
N ARG A 179 -14.99 -20.72 21.20
CA ARG A 179 -15.42 -21.70 22.21
C ARG A 179 -15.87 -21.03 23.52
N ARG A 180 -15.21 -19.95 23.94
CA ARG A 180 -15.63 -19.21 25.17
C ARG A 180 -17.00 -18.58 25.00
N ARG A 181 -17.35 -18.10 23.80
CA ARG A 181 -18.70 -17.53 23.52
C ARG A 181 -19.81 -18.58 23.46
N ALA A 182 -19.49 -19.79 22.99
CA ALA A 182 -20.46 -20.90 22.93
C ALA A 182 -20.68 -21.62 24.26
N GLY A 183 -19.92 -21.32 25.29
CA GLY A 183 -20.08 -21.88 26.63
C GLY A 183 -20.76 -20.93 27.64
N GLU A 184 -21.13 -19.72 27.22
CA GLU A 184 -21.86 -18.71 28.01
C GLU A 184 -23.37 -18.64 27.65
N ASP A 185 -23.81 -19.42 26.65
CA ASP A 185 -25.21 -19.63 26.26
C ASP A 185 -25.71 -21.00 26.81
#